data_a74f786295a57790ba4a79b412912967
#
_entry.id   a74f786295a57790ba4a79b412912967
#
_cell.length_a   1.000
_cell.length_b   1.000
_cell.length_c   1.000
_cell.angle_alpha   90.00
_cell.angle_beta   90.00
_cell.angle_gamma   90.00
#
_symmetry.space_group_name_H-M   'P 1'
#
loop_
_entity.id
_entity.type
_entity.pdbx_description
1 polymer ?
#
loop_
_entity_poly.entity_id
_entity_poly.type
_entity_poly.pdbx_seq_one_letter_code
_entity_poly.pdbx_strand_id
1 'polypeptide(L)'
;MCASITANTAPLRIVAIGASNTHGWYVGNQGAYPAQLQALLQARGIDAQVTNAGVPFDTTWMMLRRIDTDVPNGTDIVIVQPGTNDLRFFGTMQQRAANITEMARRFRARSIKVIVYDEKVPLRYYTLDFIHWTREGHAMIAAALLPRVLAILDGWRSDEPPSRDADRD
;
A
#
# COMPACT_ATOMS: atom_id res chain seq x y z
N MET A 1 17.26 -26.43 28.31
CA MET A 1 15.99 -25.81 27.89
C MET A 1 16.32 -24.46 27.29
N CYS A 2 16.41 -24.37 25.95
CA CYS A 2 16.63 -23.10 25.27
C CYS A 2 15.29 -22.36 25.21
N ALA A 3 15.18 -21.26 25.95
CA ALA A 3 14.07 -20.35 25.83
C ALA A 3 14.24 -19.60 24.49
N SER A 4 13.42 -19.92 23.50
CA SER A 4 13.28 -19.11 22.29
C SER A 4 12.71 -17.76 22.72
N ILE A 5 13.55 -16.72 22.75
CA ILE A 5 13.08 -15.34 22.83
C ILE A 5 12.46 -15.05 21.47
N THR A 6 11.14 -15.23 21.36
CA THR A 6 10.39 -14.66 20.25
C THR A 6 10.44 -13.16 20.41
N ALA A 7 11.24 -12.48 19.61
CA ALA A 7 11.17 -11.04 19.48
C ALA A 7 9.75 -10.71 19.05
N ASN A 8 8.95 -10.15 19.95
CA ASN A 8 7.61 -9.66 19.67
C ASN A 8 7.76 -8.35 18.88
N THR A 9 8.12 -8.47 17.62
CA THR A 9 8.12 -7.33 16.72
C THR A 9 6.68 -7.01 16.38
N ALA A 10 6.26 -5.76 16.58
CA ALA A 10 4.92 -5.31 16.18
C ALA A 10 4.70 -5.61 14.68
N PRO A 11 3.46 -5.94 14.27
CA PRO A 11 3.16 -6.24 12.89
C PRO A 11 3.50 -5.06 11.97
N LEU A 12 4.00 -5.35 10.77
CA LEU A 12 4.22 -4.37 9.72
C LEU A 12 2.87 -3.71 9.35
N ARG A 13 2.77 -2.41 9.54
CA ARG A 13 1.53 -1.65 9.34
C ARG A 13 1.55 -0.95 7.99
N ILE A 14 0.72 -1.42 7.07
CA ILE A 14 0.56 -0.86 5.74
C ILE A 14 -0.83 -0.26 5.60
N VAL A 15 -0.95 0.93 5.02
CA VAL A 15 -2.25 1.50 4.64
C VAL A 15 -2.29 1.66 3.13
N ALA A 16 -3.34 1.13 2.49
CA ALA A 16 -3.62 1.31 1.08
C ALA A 16 -4.70 2.38 0.91
N ILE A 17 -4.33 3.57 0.44
CA ILE A 17 -5.25 4.67 0.17
C ILE A 17 -5.54 4.77 -1.33
N GLY A 18 -6.80 4.96 -1.69
CA GLY A 18 -7.22 5.02 -3.08
C GLY A 18 -8.73 5.16 -3.24
N ALA A 19 -9.21 4.92 -4.45
CA ALA A 19 -10.63 5.03 -4.80
C ALA A 19 -11.33 3.64 -4.83
N SER A 20 -12.28 3.45 -5.76
CA SER A 20 -13.10 2.25 -5.88
C SER A 20 -12.30 0.96 -6.12
N ASN A 21 -11.20 1.02 -6.85
CA ASN A 21 -10.33 -0.14 -7.05
C ASN A 21 -9.59 -0.54 -5.76
N THR A 22 -9.17 0.41 -4.95
CA THR A 22 -8.61 0.09 -3.62
C THR A 22 -9.69 -0.46 -2.70
N HIS A 23 -10.89 0.15 -2.70
CA HIS A 23 -12.05 -0.34 -1.94
C HIS A 23 -12.42 -1.79 -2.28
N GLY A 24 -12.21 -2.22 -3.52
CA GLY A 24 -12.60 -3.55 -4.00
C GLY A 24 -14.02 -3.58 -4.58
N TRP A 25 -14.37 -2.56 -5.39
CA TRP A 25 -15.65 -2.52 -6.09
C TRP A 25 -15.85 -3.81 -6.89
N TYR A 26 -16.99 -4.45 -6.78
CA TYR A 26 -17.38 -5.76 -7.30
C TYR A 26 -16.70 -7.00 -6.69
N VAL A 27 -15.57 -6.89 -6.03
CA VAL A 27 -14.84 -8.06 -5.47
C VAL A 27 -14.90 -8.14 -3.95
N GLY A 28 -15.36 -7.07 -3.31
CA GLY A 28 -15.41 -6.93 -1.85
C GLY A 28 -14.01 -6.80 -1.22
N ASN A 29 -13.98 -6.49 0.07
CA ASN A 29 -12.74 -6.22 0.78
C ASN A 29 -11.73 -7.38 0.70
N GLN A 30 -12.19 -8.63 0.84
CA GLN A 30 -11.34 -9.83 0.78
C GLN A 30 -10.81 -10.12 -0.63
N GLY A 31 -11.50 -9.65 -1.68
CA GLY A 31 -11.08 -9.77 -3.06
C GLY A 31 -10.17 -8.62 -3.52
N ALA A 32 -10.12 -7.53 -2.77
CA ALA A 32 -9.32 -6.35 -3.09
C ALA A 32 -7.82 -6.59 -2.89
N TYR A 33 -6.99 -5.87 -3.64
CA TYR A 33 -5.54 -6.05 -3.61
C TYR A 33 -4.90 -5.84 -2.21
N PRO A 34 -5.42 -4.97 -1.31
CA PRO A 34 -4.82 -4.84 0.01
C PRO A 34 -4.89 -6.14 0.83
N ALA A 35 -6.05 -6.81 0.84
CA ALA A 35 -6.21 -8.09 1.54
C ALA A 35 -5.37 -9.20 0.89
N GLN A 36 -5.29 -9.22 -0.43
CA GLN A 36 -4.46 -10.19 -1.15
C GLN A 36 -2.96 -9.95 -0.91
N LEU A 37 -2.50 -8.70 -0.84
CA LEU A 37 -1.13 -8.35 -0.49
C LEU A 37 -0.80 -8.80 0.94
N GLN A 38 -1.71 -8.59 1.90
CA GLN A 38 -1.54 -9.07 3.26
C GLN A 38 -1.34 -10.59 3.29
N ALA A 39 -2.17 -11.34 2.58
CA ALA A 39 -2.05 -12.79 2.49
C ALA A 39 -0.71 -13.23 1.87
N LEU A 40 -0.22 -12.52 0.84
CA LEU A 40 1.08 -12.79 0.23
C LEU A 40 2.27 -12.51 1.17
N LEU A 41 2.19 -11.48 2.00
CA LEU A 41 3.20 -11.16 3.01
C LEU A 41 3.20 -12.22 4.12
N GLN A 42 2.03 -12.56 4.64
CA GLN A 42 1.86 -13.58 5.67
C GLN A 42 2.35 -14.97 5.20
N ALA A 43 2.09 -15.34 3.95
CA ALA A 43 2.60 -16.57 3.35
C ALA A 43 4.14 -16.62 3.27
N ARG A 44 4.81 -15.49 3.43
CA ARG A 44 6.29 -15.37 3.54
C ARG A 44 6.79 -15.23 4.97
N GLY A 45 5.93 -15.47 5.95
CA GLY A 45 6.27 -15.34 7.37
C GLY A 45 6.41 -13.89 7.87
N ILE A 46 5.94 -12.91 7.08
CA ILE A 46 5.93 -11.51 7.48
C ILE A 46 4.60 -11.22 8.17
N ASP A 47 4.65 -10.93 9.47
CA ASP A 47 3.47 -10.47 10.20
C ASP A 47 3.12 -9.05 9.73
N ALA A 48 2.12 -8.94 8.86
CA ALA A 48 1.70 -7.69 8.25
C ALA A 48 0.19 -7.48 8.38
N GLN A 49 -0.18 -6.24 8.64
CA GLN A 49 -1.55 -5.74 8.61
C GLN A 49 -1.67 -4.71 7.49
N VAL A 50 -2.51 -4.98 6.50
CA VAL A 50 -2.78 -4.07 5.38
C VAL A 50 -4.20 -3.50 5.50
N THR A 51 -4.28 -2.26 5.96
CA THR A 51 -5.57 -1.55 6.08
C THR A 51 -6.01 -1.02 4.72
N ASN A 52 -7.25 -1.35 4.35
CA ASN A 52 -7.88 -0.83 3.14
C ASN A 52 -8.58 0.51 3.45
N ALA A 53 -8.00 1.61 2.98
CA ALA A 53 -8.54 2.97 3.04
C ALA A 53 -9.01 3.46 1.66
N GLY A 54 -9.60 2.57 0.87
CA GLY A 54 -10.24 2.90 -0.40
C GLY A 54 -11.63 3.50 -0.20
N VAL A 55 -11.89 4.64 -0.81
CA VAL A 55 -13.21 5.30 -0.81
C VAL A 55 -13.68 5.46 -2.27
N PRO A 56 -14.81 4.83 -2.65
CA PRO A 56 -15.35 4.97 -4.01
C PRO A 56 -15.52 6.43 -4.41
N PHE A 57 -15.25 6.71 -5.69
CA PHE A 57 -15.34 8.04 -6.31
C PHE A 57 -14.29 9.06 -5.88
N ASP A 58 -13.41 8.76 -4.92
CA ASP A 58 -12.37 9.69 -4.52
C ASP A 58 -11.49 10.13 -5.70
N THR A 59 -11.24 11.42 -5.73
CA THR A 59 -10.17 12.05 -6.48
C THR A 59 -8.91 12.13 -5.62
N THR A 60 -7.76 12.42 -6.22
CA THR A 60 -6.51 12.64 -5.44
C THR A 60 -6.62 13.80 -4.47
N TRP A 61 -7.45 14.82 -4.77
CA TRP A 61 -7.74 15.92 -3.85
C TRP A 61 -8.54 15.44 -2.62
N MET A 62 -9.54 14.58 -2.81
CA MET A 62 -10.31 14.00 -1.71
C MET A 62 -9.43 13.10 -0.84
N MET A 63 -8.57 12.27 -1.46
CA MET A 63 -7.58 11.47 -0.74
C MET A 63 -6.65 12.35 0.10
N LEU A 64 -6.10 13.43 -0.47
CA LEU A 64 -5.21 14.36 0.22
C LEU A 64 -5.84 14.97 1.48
N ARG A 65 -7.15 15.20 1.48
CA ARG A 65 -7.88 15.79 2.62
C ARG A 65 -8.09 14.83 3.79
N ARG A 66 -8.00 13.53 3.55
CA ARG A 66 -8.26 12.50 4.57
C ARG A 66 -7.02 11.70 4.99
N ILE A 67 -5.82 12.03 4.47
CA ILE A 67 -4.59 11.29 4.79
C ILE A 67 -4.25 11.29 6.28
N ASP A 68 -4.58 12.36 7.01
CA ASP A 68 -4.25 12.46 8.42
C ASP A 68 -5.19 11.61 9.29
N THR A 69 -6.42 11.40 8.84
CA THR A 69 -7.41 10.53 9.49
C THR A 69 -7.18 9.06 9.15
N ASP A 70 -6.97 8.75 7.88
CA ASP A 70 -6.99 7.39 7.37
C ASP A 70 -5.63 6.70 7.40
N VAL A 71 -4.56 7.50 7.52
CA VAL A 71 -3.19 7.00 7.68
C VAL A 71 -2.67 7.42 9.05
N PRO A 72 -2.91 6.62 10.11
CA PRO A 72 -2.54 6.98 11.47
C PRO A 72 -1.02 7.01 11.67
N ASN A 73 -0.57 7.67 12.74
CA ASN A 73 0.81 7.61 13.17
C ASN A 73 1.21 6.16 13.50
N GLY A 74 2.45 5.79 13.21
CA GLY A 74 2.93 4.42 13.34
C GLY A 74 2.56 3.53 12.14
N THR A 75 2.04 4.10 11.04
CA THR A 75 2.02 3.43 9.73
C THR A 75 3.45 3.37 9.20
N ASP A 76 3.88 2.19 8.76
CA ASP A 76 5.23 1.97 8.23
C ASP A 76 5.31 2.29 6.74
N ILE A 77 4.33 1.81 6.00
CA ILE A 77 4.26 1.96 4.54
C ILE A 77 2.86 2.44 4.15
N VAL A 78 2.78 3.40 3.24
CA VAL A 78 1.54 3.76 2.57
C VAL A 78 1.62 3.42 1.09
N ILE A 79 0.57 2.79 0.58
CA ILE A 79 0.38 2.54 -0.85
C ILE A 79 -0.68 3.51 -1.35
N VAL A 80 -0.30 4.41 -2.25
CA VAL A 80 -1.21 5.36 -2.89
C VAL A 80 -1.60 4.83 -4.26
N GLN A 81 -2.87 4.51 -4.45
CA GLN A 81 -3.45 4.14 -5.74
C GLN A 81 -4.38 5.28 -6.18
N PRO A 82 -3.87 6.24 -6.98
CA PRO A 82 -4.58 7.49 -7.21
C PRO A 82 -5.81 7.38 -8.12
N GLY A 83 -5.90 6.32 -8.91
CA GLY A 83 -7.01 6.15 -9.86
C GLY A 83 -7.06 7.23 -10.94
N THR A 84 -8.22 7.34 -11.60
CA THR A 84 -8.46 8.26 -12.71
C THR A 84 -9.65 9.20 -12.49
N ASN A 85 -10.22 9.23 -11.30
CA ASN A 85 -11.43 10.02 -11.00
C ASN A 85 -11.22 11.53 -11.15
N ASP A 86 -9.98 12.02 -10.94
CA ASP A 86 -9.66 13.43 -11.19
C ASP A 86 -10.10 13.87 -12.58
N LEU A 87 -9.81 13.07 -13.62
CA LEU A 87 -10.17 13.38 -14.99
C LEU A 87 -11.68 13.25 -15.26
N ARG A 88 -12.38 12.47 -14.47
CA ARG A 88 -13.85 12.26 -14.58
C ARG A 88 -14.62 13.40 -13.92
N PHE A 89 -14.04 14.05 -12.91
CA PHE A 89 -14.66 15.11 -12.12
C PHE A 89 -14.01 16.48 -12.37
N PHE A 90 -13.69 16.77 -13.63
CA PHE A 90 -13.20 18.07 -14.12
C PHE A 90 -11.84 18.50 -13.56
N GLY A 91 -11.07 17.59 -12.99
CA GLY A 91 -9.69 17.84 -12.62
C GLY A 91 -8.72 17.71 -13.79
N THR A 92 -7.48 18.10 -13.57
CA THR A 92 -6.41 18.02 -14.57
C THR A 92 -5.35 17.01 -14.15
N MET A 93 -4.58 16.49 -15.11
CA MET A 93 -3.40 15.64 -14.83
C MET A 93 -2.37 16.37 -13.98
N GLN A 94 -2.22 17.69 -14.17
CA GLN A 94 -1.31 18.50 -13.37
C GLN A 94 -1.75 18.58 -11.90
N GLN A 95 -3.02 18.84 -11.64
CA GLN A 95 -3.58 18.86 -10.28
C GLN A 95 -3.43 17.47 -9.61
N ARG A 96 -3.75 16.41 -10.36
CA ARG A 96 -3.58 15.02 -9.89
C ARG A 96 -2.13 14.74 -9.49
N ALA A 97 -1.16 15.08 -10.34
CA ALA A 97 0.26 14.91 -10.05
C ALA A 97 0.72 15.74 -8.84
N ALA A 98 0.25 16.99 -8.72
CA ALA A 98 0.54 17.85 -7.57
C ALA A 98 0.01 17.26 -6.27
N ASN A 99 -1.23 16.73 -6.26
CA ASN A 99 -1.84 16.11 -5.09
C ASN A 99 -1.07 14.84 -4.66
N ILE A 100 -0.67 13.99 -5.62
CA ILE A 100 0.14 12.79 -5.35
C ILE A 100 1.48 13.19 -4.72
N THR A 101 2.14 14.19 -5.28
CA THR A 101 3.41 14.71 -4.77
C THR A 101 3.27 15.24 -3.36
N GLU A 102 2.21 15.99 -3.07
CA GLU A 102 1.94 16.54 -1.75
C GLU A 102 1.62 15.44 -0.72
N MET A 103 0.81 14.44 -1.08
CA MET A 103 0.59 13.27 -0.22
C MET A 103 1.91 12.59 0.12
N ALA A 104 2.74 12.30 -0.90
CA ALA A 104 4.02 11.66 -0.70
C ALA A 104 4.97 12.49 0.19
N ARG A 105 4.98 13.82 0.03
CA ARG A 105 5.75 14.73 0.87
C ARG A 105 5.30 14.65 2.34
N ARG A 106 3.99 14.71 2.60
CA ARG A 106 3.44 14.64 3.98
C ARG A 106 3.72 13.29 4.63
N PHE A 107 3.60 12.19 3.91
CA PHE A 107 3.93 10.87 4.45
C PHE A 107 5.40 10.73 4.80
N ARG A 108 6.31 11.19 3.91
CA ARG A 108 7.76 11.17 4.19
C ARG A 108 8.14 12.04 5.39
N ALA A 109 7.48 13.19 5.57
CA ALA A 109 7.68 14.05 6.75
C ALA A 109 7.29 13.35 8.07
N ARG A 110 6.45 12.31 8.01
CA ARG A 110 6.05 11.44 9.11
C ARG A 110 6.87 10.13 9.16
N SER A 111 7.98 10.06 8.42
CA SER A 111 8.85 8.86 8.28
C SER A 111 8.14 7.64 7.69
N ILE A 112 6.99 7.82 7.03
CA ILE A 112 6.25 6.75 6.37
C ILE A 112 6.84 6.51 4.97
N LYS A 113 7.15 5.27 4.65
CA LYS A 113 7.57 4.90 3.28
C LYS A 113 6.38 4.93 2.33
N VAL A 114 6.61 5.40 1.10
CA VAL A 114 5.53 5.64 0.13
C VAL A 114 5.74 4.81 -1.12
N ILE A 115 4.72 4.04 -1.48
CA ILE A 115 4.62 3.36 -2.77
C ILE A 115 3.46 4.01 -3.53
N VAL A 116 3.74 4.67 -4.64
CA VAL A 116 2.69 5.11 -5.57
C VAL A 116 2.50 4.00 -6.61
N TYR A 117 1.29 3.48 -6.71
CA TYR A 117 0.91 2.50 -7.73
C TYR A 117 -0.02 3.18 -8.75
N ASP A 118 0.57 3.62 -9.85
CA ASP A 118 -0.10 4.33 -10.95
C ASP A 118 0.23 3.67 -12.30
N GLU A 119 0.43 2.37 -12.29
CA GLU A 119 0.80 1.59 -13.46
C GLU A 119 -0.42 1.17 -14.27
N LYS A 120 -0.22 0.99 -15.57
CA LYS A 120 -1.27 0.50 -16.46
C LYS A 120 -1.58 -0.97 -16.16
N VAL A 121 -2.85 -1.26 -15.92
CA VAL A 121 -3.35 -2.62 -15.76
C VAL A 121 -3.76 -3.14 -17.15
N PRO A 122 -3.36 -4.36 -17.56
CA PRO A 122 -3.81 -4.93 -18.84
C PRO A 122 -5.33 -5.08 -18.92
N LEU A 123 -5.89 -4.84 -20.09
CA LEU A 123 -7.35 -4.75 -20.32
C LEU A 123 -8.11 -6.01 -19.86
N ARG A 124 -7.51 -7.19 -19.98
CA ARG A 124 -8.09 -8.48 -19.54
C ARG A 124 -8.43 -8.55 -18.04
N TYR A 125 -7.88 -7.64 -17.26
CA TYR A 125 -8.10 -7.56 -15.80
C TYR A 125 -9.16 -6.55 -15.39
N TYR A 126 -9.83 -5.91 -16.36
CA TYR A 126 -10.97 -5.05 -16.09
C TYR A 126 -12.29 -5.82 -16.20
N THR A 127 -13.26 -5.39 -15.42
CA THR A 127 -14.66 -5.80 -15.58
C THR A 127 -15.26 -5.19 -16.86
N LEU A 128 -16.50 -5.52 -17.17
CA LEU A 128 -17.18 -5.03 -18.39
C LEU A 128 -17.36 -3.50 -18.43
N ASP A 129 -17.21 -2.82 -17.31
CA ASP A 129 -17.27 -1.35 -17.23
C ASP A 129 -15.96 -0.67 -17.63
N PHE A 130 -14.88 -1.41 -17.85
CA PHE A 130 -13.55 -0.93 -18.22
C PHE A 130 -12.93 0.07 -17.20
N ILE A 131 -13.40 0.01 -15.96
CA ILE A 131 -12.97 0.90 -14.87
C ILE A 131 -12.45 0.11 -13.68
N HIS A 132 -13.24 -0.89 -13.26
CA HIS A 132 -12.95 -1.69 -12.07
C HIS A 132 -12.22 -2.98 -12.44
N TRP A 133 -11.36 -3.41 -11.54
CA TRP A 133 -10.56 -4.62 -11.76
C TRP A 133 -11.31 -5.88 -11.35
N THR A 134 -11.06 -6.95 -12.09
CA THR A 134 -11.50 -8.30 -11.70
C THR A 134 -10.71 -8.77 -10.47
N ARG A 135 -11.14 -9.87 -9.85
CA ARG A 135 -10.40 -10.50 -8.74
C ARG A 135 -8.97 -10.87 -9.15
N GLU A 136 -8.78 -11.36 -10.38
CA GLU A 136 -7.48 -11.68 -10.95
C GLU A 136 -6.64 -10.40 -11.18
N GLY A 137 -7.29 -9.30 -11.55
CA GLY A 137 -6.65 -7.99 -11.64
C GLY A 137 -6.11 -7.53 -10.29
N HIS A 138 -6.90 -7.66 -9.25
CA HIS A 138 -6.46 -7.36 -7.87
C HIS A 138 -5.32 -8.29 -7.44
N ALA A 139 -5.34 -9.58 -7.79
CA ALA A 139 -4.25 -10.51 -7.50
C ALA A 139 -2.95 -10.10 -8.21
N MET A 140 -3.04 -9.69 -9.46
CA MET A 140 -1.90 -9.18 -10.24
C MET A 140 -1.30 -7.93 -9.58
N ILE A 141 -2.13 -6.97 -9.14
CA ILE A 141 -1.69 -5.78 -8.43
C ILE A 141 -0.98 -6.14 -7.11
N ALA A 142 -1.57 -7.02 -6.32
CA ALA A 142 -0.95 -7.49 -5.06
C ALA A 142 0.42 -8.14 -5.31
N ALA A 143 0.52 -8.97 -6.36
CA ALA A 143 1.78 -9.60 -6.77
C ALA A 143 2.82 -8.57 -7.25
N ALA A 144 2.41 -7.51 -7.94
CA ALA A 144 3.30 -6.43 -8.38
C ALA A 144 3.77 -5.52 -7.22
N LEU A 145 2.94 -5.33 -6.19
CA LEU A 145 3.27 -4.54 -5.01
C LEU A 145 4.22 -5.28 -4.05
N LEU A 146 4.11 -6.60 -3.98
CA LEU A 146 4.87 -7.42 -3.05
C LEU A 146 6.40 -7.19 -3.12
N PRO A 147 7.08 -7.25 -4.28
CA PRO A 147 8.52 -7.00 -4.34
C PRO A 147 8.89 -5.57 -3.93
N ARG A 148 8.00 -4.61 -4.12
CA ARG A 148 8.23 -3.21 -3.70
C ARG A 148 8.20 -3.07 -2.17
N VAL A 149 7.30 -3.79 -1.51
CA VAL A 149 7.26 -3.86 -0.04
C VAL A 149 8.51 -4.58 0.48
N LEU A 150 8.87 -5.72 -0.11
CA LEU A 150 10.06 -6.47 0.31
C LEU A 150 11.34 -5.64 0.18
N ALA A 151 11.50 -4.89 -0.91
CA ALA A 151 12.66 -4.00 -1.10
C ALA A 151 12.77 -2.91 -0.02
N ILE A 152 11.65 -2.40 0.48
CA ILE A 152 11.64 -1.46 1.62
C ILE A 152 12.11 -2.17 2.89
N LEU A 153 11.63 -3.38 3.17
CA LEU A 153 12.01 -4.15 4.34
C LEU A 153 13.50 -4.55 4.31
N ASP A 154 14.01 -4.92 3.15
CA ASP A 154 15.43 -5.25 2.97
C ASP A 154 16.31 -4.00 3.19
N GLY A 155 15.87 -2.82 2.75
CA GLY A 155 16.52 -1.55 3.07
C GLY A 155 16.61 -1.28 4.58
N TRP A 156 15.54 -1.56 5.34
CA TRP A 156 15.57 -1.39 6.80
C TRP A 156 16.54 -2.35 7.49
N ARG A 157 16.64 -3.60 7.03
CA ARG A 157 17.59 -4.58 7.57
C ARG A 157 19.05 -4.21 7.29
N SER A 158 19.32 -3.59 6.15
CA SER A 158 20.68 -3.12 5.80
C SER A 158 21.11 -1.88 6.57
N ASP A 159 20.15 -1.07 7.05
CA ASP A 159 20.39 0.12 7.85
C ASP A 159 20.55 -0.21 9.35
N GLU A 160 20.26 -1.44 9.78
CA GLU A 160 20.46 -1.90 11.16
C GLU A 160 21.98 -2.20 11.37
N PRO A 161 22.65 -1.58 12.36
CA PRO A 161 24.06 -1.84 12.62
C PRO A 161 24.25 -3.32 12.97
N PRO A 162 25.38 -3.97 12.57
CA PRO A 162 25.63 -5.38 12.87
C PRO A 162 25.51 -5.60 14.37
N SER A 163 24.77 -6.65 14.76
CA SER A 163 24.56 -7.02 16.15
C SER A 163 25.90 -7.17 16.86
N ARG A 164 26.11 -6.46 17.99
CA ARG A 164 27.37 -6.47 18.77
C ARG A 164 27.69 -7.81 19.43
N ASP A 165 26.97 -8.88 19.12
CA ASP A 165 27.14 -10.19 19.74
C ASP A 165 28.03 -11.16 18.93
N ALA A 166 28.68 -10.69 17.85
CA ALA A 166 29.57 -11.54 17.06
C ALA A 166 31.04 -11.59 17.53
N ASP A 167 31.42 -10.84 18.58
CA ASP A 167 32.80 -10.79 19.11
C ASP A 167 32.90 -11.36 20.55
N ARG A 168 32.26 -12.50 20.81
CA ARG A 168 32.49 -13.27 22.04
C ARG A 168 32.74 -14.74 21.70
N ASP A 169 33.92 -15.00 21.24
CA ASP A 169 34.61 -16.30 21.35
C ASP A 169 36.06 -16.10 21.81
#